data_27f36e9e4b47b2a84fe8381ba8d19600
#
_entry.id   27f36e9e4b47b2a84fe8381ba8d19600
#
_cell.length_a   1.000
_cell.length_b   1.000
_cell.length_c   1.000
_cell.angle_alpha   90.00
_cell.angle_beta   90.00
_cell.angle_gamma   90.00
#
_symmetry.space_group_name_H-M   'P 1'
#
loop_
_entity.id
_entity.type
_entity.pdbx_description
1 polymer ?
#
loop_
_entity_poly.entity_id
_entity_poly.type
_entity_poly.pdbx_seq_one_letter_code
_entity_poly.pdbx_strand_id
1 'polypeptide(L)'
;MPAFGMVSDIIPVFSRKPLFGYRFVIFSGIAIGFLGFGVWAHHMFASGMGPMSVTAFSLATLTIAVPTGVKVLNWMATMWGGRIRMTVAMMYAISFVAMFTIGGLSGVTHGFASADTQQTDTYYIVAHFHYVIFGGGVLGFLAATYYWYPKIFGYMLSEGVGKVAFWFVLIGFNATFGPMHVLGMEG
;
A
#
# COMPACT_ATOMS: atom_id res chain seq x y z
N MET A 1 -3.59 -0.47 -8.17
CA MET A 1 -4.50 0.67 -8.49
C MET A 1 -5.94 0.42 -8.03
N PRO A 2 -6.64 -0.70 -8.36
CA PRO A 2 -8.03 -0.89 -7.89
C PRO A 2 -8.22 -0.76 -6.37
N ALA A 3 -7.31 -1.33 -5.56
CA ALA A 3 -7.38 -1.23 -4.10
C ALA A 3 -7.37 0.23 -3.59
N PHE A 4 -6.70 1.15 -4.28
CA PHE A 4 -6.71 2.58 -3.94
C PHE A 4 -8.11 3.19 -4.09
N GLY A 5 -8.83 2.80 -5.15
CA GLY A 5 -10.22 3.19 -5.35
C GLY A 5 -11.12 2.62 -4.25
N MET A 6 -11.01 1.30 -4.00
CA MET A 6 -11.79 0.60 -2.96
C MET A 6 -11.65 1.29 -1.60
N VAL A 7 -10.43 1.56 -1.17
CA VAL A 7 -10.16 2.20 0.13
C VAL A 7 -10.63 3.67 0.15
N SER A 8 -10.52 4.37 -0.98
CA SER A 8 -11.02 5.74 -1.13
C SER A 8 -12.54 5.86 -1.03
N ASP A 9 -13.28 4.78 -1.31
CA ASP A 9 -14.73 4.72 -1.09
C ASP A 9 -15.08 4.29 0.34
N ILE A 10 -14.31 3.36 0.93
CA ILE A 10 -14.61 2.77 2.24
C ILE A 10 -14.31 3.75 3.39
N ILE A 11 -13.12 4.38 3.38
CA ILE A 11 -12.67 5.26 4.45
C ILE A 11 -13.67 6.42 4.71
N PRO A 12 -14.14 7.17 3.70
CA PRO A 12 -15.11 8.25 3.92
C PRO A 12 -16.41 7.79 4.58
N VAL A 13 -16.93 6.65 4.13
CA VAL A 13 -18.20 6.10 4.66
C VAL A 13 -18.09 5.79 6.16
N PHE A 14 -17.04 5.09 6.57
CA PHE A 14 -16.87 4.70 7.96
C PHE A 14 -16.22 5.76 8.84
N SER A 15 -15.63 6.80 8.26
CA SER A 15 -15.18 8.00 8.97
C SER A 15 -16.29 9.07 9.10
N ARG A 16 -17.41 8.89 8.35
CA ARG A 16 -18.51 9.85 8.23
C ARG A 16 -18.04 11.24 7.82
N LYS A 17 -17.10 11.29 6.89
CA LYS A 17 -16.53 12.51 6.32
C LYS A 17 -16.36 12.33 4.81
N PRO A 18 -16.46 13.40 4.02
CA PRO A 18 -16.08 13.35 2.61
C PRO A 18 -14.58 13.03 2.49
N LEU A 19 -14.20 12.41 1.37
CA LEU A 19 -12.80 12.15 1.04
C LEU A 19 -12.03 13.48 0.99
N PHE A 20 -11.08 13.63 1.88
CA PHE A 20 -10.23 14.82 1.91
C PHE A 20 -9.41 14.90 0.63
N GLY A 21 -9.35 16.09 0.03
CA GLY A 21 -8.56 16.30 -1.18
C GLY A 21 -8.98 15.44 -2.37
N TYR A 22 -10.27 15.19 -2.58
CA TYR A 22 -10.82 14.30 -3.61
C TYR A 22 -10.13 14.44 -4.98
N ARG A 23 -9.95 15.69 -5.45
CA ARG A 23 -9.29 15.96 -6.74
C ARG A 23 -7.82 15.51 -6.73
N PHE A 24 -7.10 15.75 -5.64
CA PHE A 24 -5.70 15.33 -5.49
C PHE A 24 -5.57 13.81 -5.48
N VAL A 25 -6.52 13.10 -4.85
CA VAL A 25 -6.56 11.63 -4.86
C VAL A 25 -6.76 11.09 -6.28
N ILE A 26 -7.62 11.71 -7.09
CA ILE A 26 -7.83 11.31 -8.49
C ILE A 26 -6.57 11.57 -9.32
N PHE A 27 -6.09 12.81 -9.34
CA PHE A 27 -4.93 13.16 -10.16
C PHE A 27 -3.66 12.41 -9.77
N SER A 28 -3.43 12.18 -8.48
CA SER A 28 -2.33 11.34 -8.01
C SER A 28 -2.47 9.89 -8.49
N GLY A 29 -3.70 9.36 -8.56
CA GLY A 29 -3.94 8.02 -9.12
C GLY A 29 -3.60 7.94 -10.60
N ILE A 30 -4.03 8.92 -11.37
CA ILE A 30 -3.71 9.01 -12.80
C ILE A 30 -2.18 9.13 -12.98
N ALA A 31 -1.52 10.00 -12.21
CA ALA A 31 -0.07 10.17 -12.26
C ALA A 31 0.68 8.87 -11.97
N ILE A 32 0.31 8.13 -10.91
CA ILE A 32 0.92 6.83 -10.58
C ILE A 32 0.71 5.83 -11.73
N GLY A 33 -0.49 5.81 -12.34
CA GLY A 33 -0.79 4.93 -13.47
C GLY A 33 0.15 5.17 -14.66
N PHE A 34 0.40 6.42 -15.03
CA PHE A 34 1.31 6.77 -16.13
C PHE A 34 2.78 6.57 -15.74
N LEU A 35 3.20 7.06 -14.59
CA LEU A 35 4.59 6.92 -14.13
C LEU A 35 5.01 5.46 -13.99
N GLY A 36 4.08 4.57 -13.59
CA GLY A 36 4.34 3.15 -13.42
C GLY A 36 4.87 2.45 -14.68
N PHE A 37 4.54 2.95 -15.87
CA PHE A 37 5.09 2.45 -17.14
C PHE A 37 6.54 2.87 -17.39
N GLY A 38 7.02 3.91 -16.72
CA GLY A 38 8.34 4.49 -16.96
C GLY A 38 9.42 4.08 -15.95
N VAL A 39 9.15 3.15 -15.03
CA VAL A 39 10.05 2.88 -13.88
C VAL A 39 10.48 1.42 -13.72
N TRP A 40 10.04 0.50 -14.59
CA TRP A 40 10.25 -0.95 -14.41
C TRP A 40 11.71 -1.35 -14.18
N ALA A 41 12.68 -0.60 -14.73
CA ALA A 41 14.09 -0.94 -14.65
C ALA A 41 14.73 -0.69 -13.28
N HIS A 42 13.94 -0.22 -12.29
CA HIS A 42 14.40 -0.22 -10.89
C HIS A 42 14.58 -1.65 -10.33
N HIS A 43 14.03 -2.67 -10.99
CA HIS A 43 14.31 -4.07 -10.67
C HIS A 43 15.61 -4.59 -11.33
N MET A 44 16.35 -3.73 -11.99
CA MET A 44 17.51 -4.11 -12.82
C MET A 44 18.79 -3.34 -12.45
N PHE A 45 18.82 -2.63 -11.34
CA PHE A 45 19.99 -1.82 -10.97
C PHE A 45 21.28 -2.64 -10.82
N ALA A 46 21.17 -3.90 -10.40
CA ALA A 46 22.31 -4.82 -10.29
C ALA A 46 22.60 -5.62 -11.58
N SER A 47 21.90 -5.36 -12.70
CA SER A 47 22.06 -6.11 -13.95
C SER A 47 23.19 -5.59 -14.87
N GLY A 48 23.96 -4.61 -14.43
CA GLY A 48 25.01 -4.00 -15.24
C GLY A 48 24.56 -2.88 -16.17
N MET A 49 23.42 -2.24 -15.89
CA MET A 49 22.99 -1.05 -16.62
C MET A 49 24.03 0.07 -16.52
N GLY A 50 24.17 0.85 -17.60
CA GLY A 50 25.04 2.01 -17.60
C GLY A 50 24.57 3.11 -16.64
N PRO A 51 25.47 3.99 -16.15
CA PRO A 51 25.18 4.95 -15.08
C PRO A 51 24.08 5.96 -15.45
N MET A 52 23.94 6.31 -16.72
CA MET A 52 22.87 7.20 -17.19
C MET A 52 21.50 6.55 -17.02
N SER A 53 21.35 5.28 -17.40
CA SER A 53 20.09 4.53 -17.24
C SER A 53 19.75 4.33 -15.76
N VAL A 54 20.73 3.95 -14.94
CA VAL A 54 20.57 3.81 -13.49
C VAL A 54 20.04 5.11 -12.87
N THR A 55 20.68 6.25 -13.18
CA THR A 55 20.26 7.55 -12.66
C THR A 55 18.85 7.93 -13.14
N ALA A 56 18.55 7.74 -14.42
CA ALA A 56 17.24 8.09 -14.98
C ALA A 56 16.11 7.27 -14.34
N PHE A 57 16.26 5.95 -14.22
CA PHE A 57 15.25 5.10 -13.61
C PHE A 57 15.16 5.26 -12.08
N SER A 58 16.25 5.58 -11.40
CA SER A 58 16.23 5.92 -9.98
C SER A 58 15.40 7.20 -9.75
N LEU A 59 15.66 8.27 -10.48
CA LEU A 59 14.90 9.52 -10.36
C LEU A 59 13.43 9.33 -10.74
N ALA A 60 13.14 8.60 -11.82
CA ALA A 60 11.77 8.31 -12.24
C ALA A 60 11.02 7.52 -11.16
N THR A 61 11.67 6.53 -10.53
CA THR A 61 11.11 5.73 -9.45
C THR A 61 10.82 6.59 -8.21
N LEU A 62 11.75 7.43 -7.79
CA LEU A 62 11.55 8.33 -6.65
C LEU A 62 10.41 9.31 -6.88
N THR A 63 10.16 9.72 -8.13
CA THR A 63 9.05 10.61 -8.47
C THR A 63 7.69 10.01 -8.12
N ILE A 64 7.51 8.68 -8.17
CA ILE A 64 6.25 8.00 -7.79
C ILE A 64 5.94 8.16 -6.30
N ALA A 65 6.93 8.37 -5.44
CA ALA A 65 6.71 8.55 -4.02
C ALA A 65 5.84 9.78 -3.72
N VAL A 66 5.93 10.82 -4.53
CA VAL A 66 5.17 12.07 -4.34
C VAL A 66 3.65 11.85 -4.47
N PRO A 67 3.12 11.39 -5.62
CA PRO A 67 1.67 11.16 -5.74
C PRO A 67 1.17 10.03 -4.82
N THR A 68 2.02 9.07 -4.46
CA THR A 68 1.68 8.03 -3.49
C THR A 68 1.53 8.62 -2.08
N GLY A 69 2.45 9.46 -1.66
CA GLY A 69 2.37 10.20 -0.40
C GLY A 69 1.14 11.08 -0.32
N VAL A 70 0.77 11.77 -1.40
CA VAL A 70 -0.48 12.55 -1.49
C VAL A 70 -1.69 11.66 -1.16
N LYS A 71 -1.77 10.43 -1.67
CA LYS A 71 -2.90 9.53 -1.37
C LYS A 71 -2.92 9.13 0.11
N VAL A 72 -1.80 8.68 0.65
CA VAL A 72 -1.70 8.26 2.06
C VAL A 72 -2.12 9.39 2.99
N LEU A 73 -1.58 10.60 2.78
CA LEU A 73 -1.91 11.77 3.58
C LEU A 73 -3.40 12.16 3.48
N ASN A 74 -4.00 12.06 2.30
CA ASN A 74 -5.43 12.35 2.13
C ASN A 74 -6.33 11.30 2.79
N TRP A 75 -5.97 10.00 2.79
CA TRP A 75 -6.70 8.99 3.56
C TRP A 75 -6.59 9.24 5.06
N MET A 76 -5.40 9.57 5.56
CA MET A 76 -5.22 9.93 6.97
C MET A 76 -6.01 11.18 7.35
N ALA A 77 -5.99 12.23 6.52
CA ALA A 77 -6.76 13.47 6.74
C ALA A 77 -8.29 13.23 6.67
N THR A 78 -8.74 12.26 5.88
CA THR A 78 -10.14 11.83 5.86
C THR A 78 -10.55 11.22 7.20
N MET A 79 -9.69 10.41 7.80
CA MET A 79 -9.93 9.79 9.12
C MET A 79 -9.77 10.80 10.26
N TRP A 80 -8.91 11.78 10.13
CA TRP A 80 -8.61 12.78 11.16
C TRP A 80 -9.86 13.56 11.55
N GLY A 81 -10.22 13.54 12.84
CA GLY A 81 -11.43 14.20 13.36
C GLY A 81 -12.76 13.59 12.88
N GLY A 82 -12.72 12.42 12.24
CA GLY A 82 -13.90 11.66 11.83
C GLY A 82 -14.51 10.85 12.97
N ARG A 83 -15.79 10.49 12.82
CA ARG A 83 -16.49 9.57 13.74
C ARG A 83 -16.33 8.13 13.23
N ILE A 84 -15.16 7.56 13.45
CA ILE A 84 -14.78 6.28 12.89
C ILE A 84 -15.64 5.14 13.46
N ARG A 85 -16.24 4.35 12.57
CA ARG A 85 -16.90 3.09 12.91
C ARG A 85 -15.99 1.93 12.58
N MET A 86 -15.55 1.19 13.60
CA MET A 86 -14.62 0.05 13.48
C MET A 86 -15.38 -1.22 13.04
N THR A 87 -15.89 -1.21 11.81
CA THR A 87 -16.38 -2.40 11.12
C THR A 87 -15.20 -3.19 10.55
N VAL A 88 -15.40 -4.46 10.19
CA VAL A 88 -14.35 -5.29 9.57
C VAL A 88 -13.81 -4.62 8.30
N ALA A 89 -14.68 -4.06 7.47
CA ALA A 89 -14.27 -3.32 6.27
C ALA A 89 -13.32 -2.15 6.62
N MET A 90 -13.66 -1.36 7.65
CA MET A 90 -12.82 -0.23 8.07
C MET A 90 -11.51 -0.68 8.72
N MET A 91 -11.53 -1.77 9.49
CA MET A 91 -10.31 -2.33 10.08
C MET A 91 -9.30 -2.74 9.00
N TYR A 92 -9.75 -3.44 7.96
CA TYR A 92 -8.91 -3.77 6.81
C TYR A 92 -8.46 -2.53 6.02
N ALA A 93 -9.32 -1.52 5.87
CA ALA A 93 -8.95 -0.27 5.17
C ALA A 93 -7.88 0.53 5.94
N ILE A 94 -7.97 0.62 7.26
CA ILE A 94 -6.93 1.25 8.11
C ILE A 94 -5.62 0.46 8.01
N SER A 95 -5.70 -0.86 8.10
CA SER A 95 -4.52 -1.72 8.00
C SER A 95 -3.88 -1.65 6.61
N PHE A 96 -4.69 -1.52 5.55
CA PHE A 96 -4.19 -1.22 4.22
C PHE A 96 -3.33 0.06 4.22
N VAL A 97 -3.85 1.17 4.78
CA VAL A 97 -3.09 2.44 4.81
C VAL A 97 -1.78 2.26 5.58
N ALA A 98 -1.82 1.59 6.74
CA ALA A 98 -0.63 1.39 7.56
C ALA A 98 0.41 0.48 6.88
N MET A 99 0.00 -0.71 6.43
CA MET A 99 0.92 -1.69 5.83
C MET A 99 1.46 -1.20 4.49
N PHE A 100 0.61 -0.60 3.65
CA PHE A 100 1.04 -0.01 2.40
C PHE A 100 2.02 1.16 2.61
N THR A 101 1.86 1.94 3.68
CA THR A 101 2.82 3.01 4.02
C THR A 101 4.19 2.44 4.40
N ILE A 102 4.24 1.38 5.20
CA ILE A 102 5.50 0.68 5.53
C ILE A 102 6.16 0.15 4.26
N GLY A 103 5.38 -0.52 3.40
CA GLY A 103 5.88 -0.98 2.10
C GLY A 103 6.33 0.15 1.18
N GLY A 104 5.65 1.30 1.21
CA GLY A 104 6.02 2.48 0.45
C GLY A 104 7.34 3.11 0.93
N LEU A 105 7.58 3.13 2.24
CA LEU A 105 8.84 3.62 2.80
C LEU A 105 10.03 2.74 2.40
N SER A 106 9.88 1.41 2.48
CA SER A 106 10.90 0.49 1.98
C SER A 106 11.07 0.61 0.45
N GLY A 107 9.99 0.92 -0.29
CA GLY A 107 10.06 1.20 -1.72
C GLY A 107 10.86 2.45 -2.07
N VAL A 108 10.83 3.48 -1.23
CA VAL A 108 11.67 4.66 -1.41
C VAL A 108 13.15 4.29 -1.28
N THR A 109 13.52 3.42 -0.34
CA THR A 109 14.92 2.97 -0.22
C THR A 109 15.37 2.21 -1.47
N HIS A 110 14.53 1.37 -2.06
CA HIS A 110 14.80 0.68 -3.32
C HIS A 110 14.84 1.61 -4.54
N GLY A 111 14.16 2.76 -4.48
CA GLY A 111 14.27 3.81 -5.51
C GLY A 111 15.68 4.41 -5.62
N PHE A 112 16.46 4.37 -4.54
CA PHE A 112 17.87 4.74 -4.58
C PHE A 112 18.71 3.55 -5.07
N ALA A 113 19.27 3.66 -6.27
CA ALA A 113 20.07 2.58 -6.86
C ALA A 113 21.26 2.13 -5.96
N SER A 114 21.86 3.05 -5.23
CA SER A 114 22.95 2.74 -4.28
C SER A 114 22.51 1.87 -3.09
N ALA A 115 21.28 2.00 -2.65
CA ALA A 115 20.71 1.14 -1.62
C ALA A 115 20.22 -0.18 -2.23
N ASP A 116 19.55 -0.12 -3.38
CA ASP A 116 18.99 -1.30 -4.04
C ASP A 116 20.05 -2.32 -4.45
N THR A 117 21.22 -1.89 -4.93
CA THR A 117 22.31 -2.79 -5.27
C THR A 117 22.78 -3.68 -4.11
N GLN A 118 22.54 -3.27 -2.86
CA GLN A 118 22.87 -4.07 -1.68
C GLN A 118 21.65 -4.86 -1.16
N GLN A 119 20.44 -4.40 -1.41
CA GLN A 119 19.20 -4.98 -0.90
C GLN A 119 18.52 -5.91 -1.91
N THR A 120 18.83 -5.78 -3.20
CA THR A 120 18.27 -6.62 -4.25
C THR A 120 18.61 -8.08 -4.00
N ASP A 121 17.68 -8.99 -4.32
CA ASP A 121 17.80 -10.44 -4.09
C ASP A 121 17.92 -10.87 -2.62
N THR A 122 17.64 -9.97 -1.66
CA THR A 122 17.59 -10.28 -0.23
C THR A 122 16.16 -10.40 0.29
N TYR A 123 15.99 -10.88 1.52
CA TYR A 123 14.68 -10.90 2.19
C TYR A 123 14.10 -9.51 2.45
N TYR A 124 14.89 -8.44 2.38
CA TYR A 124 14.37 -7.07 2.44
C TYR A 124 13.41 -6.76 1.28
N ILE A 125 13.78 -7.16 0.06
CA ILE A 125 12.89 -7.05 -1.11
C ILE A 125 11.63 -7.89 -0.91
N VAL A 126 11.75 -9.11 -0.37
CA VAL A 126 10.61 -9.98 -0.10
C VAL A 126 9.65 -9.33 0.89
N ALA A 127 10.16 -8.74 1.96
CA ALA A 127 9.35 -7.96 2.90
C ALA A 127 8.65 -6.79 2.20
N HIS A 128 9.42 -5.99 1.45
CA HIS A 128 8.91 -4.83 0.73
C HIS A 128 7.70 -5.18 -0.15
N PHE A 129 7.86 -6.11 -1.09
CA PHE A 129 6.75 -6.36 -2.02
C PHE A 129 5.56 -7.05 -1.35
N HIS A 130 5.74 -7.81 -0.26
CA HIS A 130 4.61 -8.32 0.50
C HIS A 130 3.85 -7.20 1.21
N TYR A 131 4.52 -6.22 1.80
CA TYR A 131 3.85 -5.05 2.38
C TYR A 131 3.12 -4.21 1.32
N VAL A 132 3.63 -4.16 0.08
CA VAL A 132 2.97 -3.47 -1.03
C VAL A 132 1.81 -4.30 -1.59
N ILE A 133 2.03 -5.58 -1.94
CA ILE A 133 1.04 -6.41 -2.63
C ILE A 133 -0.01 -6.95 -1.64
N PHE A 134 0.41 -7.59 -0.56
CA PHE A 134 -0.52 -8.13 0.42
C PHE A 134 -1.09 -6.98 1.28
N GLY A 135 -0.23 -6.15 1.86
CA GLY A 135 -0.63 -4.99 2.66
C GLY A 135 -1.49 -4.01 1.86
N GLY A 136 -1.14 -3.75 0.60
CA GLY A 136 -1.88 -2.87 -0.28
C GLY A 136 -3.01 -3.56 -1.07
N GLY A 137 -2.74 -4.70 -1.70
CA GLY A 137 -3.70 -5.38 -2.58
C GLY A 137 -4.71 -6.22 -1.81
N VAL A 138 -4.23 -7.20 -1.04
CA VAL A 138 -5.11 -8.19 -0.39
C VAL A 138 -5.93 -7.56 0.73
N LEU A 139 -5.34 -6.72 1.60
CA LEU A 139 -6.11 -6.04 2.66
C LEU A 139 -7.17 -5.11 2.07
N GLY A 140 -6.86 -4.40 0.97
CA GLY A 140 -7.83 -3.59 0.24
C GLY A 140 -8.97 -4.43 -0.35
N PHE A 141 -8.67 -5.59 -0.90
CA PHE A 141 -9.67 -6.52 -1.42
C PHE A 141 -10.55 -7.09 -0.30
N LEU A 142 -9.98 -7.46 0.85
CA LEU A 142 -10.75 -7.94 2.00
C LEU A 142 -11.66 -6.83 2.56
N ALA A 143 -11.17 -5.58 2.63
CA ALA A 143 -12.01 -4.44 2.99
C ALA A 143 -13.19 -4.29 2.03
N ALA A 144 -12.92 -4.38 0.73
CA ALA A 144 -13.91 -4.29 -0.34
C ALA A 144 -14.94 -5.43 -0.26
N THR A 145 -14.49 -6.66 0.00
CA THR A 145 -15.36 -7.81 0.17
C THR A 145 -16.38 -7.55 1.27
N TYR A 146 -15.97 -7.16 2.47
CA TYR A 146 -16.91 -6.85 3.56
C TYR A 146 -17.82 -5.67 3.26
N TYR A 147 -17.34 -4.67 2.50
CA TYR A 147 -18.10 -3.48 2.17
C TYR A 147 -19.15 -3.71 1.09
N TRP A 148 -18.80 -4.40 0.00
CA TRP A 148 -19.70 -4.62 -1.13
C TRP A 148 -20.52 -5.91 -1.03
N TYR A 149 -20.13 -6.89 -0.22
CA TYR A 149 -20.83 -8.17 -0.08
C TYR A 149 -22.34 -8.00 0.17
N PRO A 150 -22.81 -7.17 1.14
CA PRO A 150 -24.22 -6.97 1.35
C PRO A 150 -24.94 -6.30 0.17
N LYS A 151 -24.23 -5.50 -0.61
CA LYS A 151 -24.79 -4.86 -1.80
C LYS A 151 -24.95 -5.84 -2.98
N ILE A 152 -24.13 -6.86 -3.06
CA ILE A 152 -24.14 -7.87 -4.11
C ILE A 152 -25.11 -9.02 -3.78
N PHE A 153 -25.05 -9.50 -2.53
CA PHE A 153 -25.76 -10.73 -2.12
C PHE A 153 -26.99 -10.47 -1.22
N GLY A 154 -27.23 -9.24 -0.76
CA GLY A 154 -28.39 -8.87 0.05
C GLY A 154 -28.30 -9.22 1.54
N TYR A 155 -27.21 -9.81 2.02
CA TYR A 155 -26.99 -10.11 3.44
C TYR A 155 -25.57 -9.79 3.87
N MET A 156 -25.39 -9.52 5.16
CA MET A 156 -24.09 -9.15 5.73
C MET A 156 -23.27 -10.37 6.14
N LEU A 157 -21.96 -10.29 5.95
CA LEU A 157 -21.01 -11.21 6.58
C LEU A 157 -20.96 -10.96 8.11
N SER A 158 -20.63 -12.01 8.86
CA SER A 158 -20.51 -11.91 10.31
C SER A 158 -19.35 -10.98 10.73
N GLU A 159 -19.68 -9.90 11.41
CA GLU A 159 -18.69 -8.95 11.95
C GLU A 159 -17.82 -9.61 13.05
N GLY A 160 -18.38 -10.50 13.87
CA GLY A 160 -17.62 -11.18 14.92
C GLY A 160 -16.54 -12.09 14.37
N VAL A 161 -16.94 -13.01 13.47
CA VAL A 161 -15.99 -13.91 12.79
C VAL A 161 -14.98 -13.11 11.97
N GLY A 162 -15.45 -12.05 11.28
CA GLY A 162 -14.58 -11.19 10.49
C GLY A 162 -13.50 -10.47 11.31
N LYS A 163 -13.81 -10.02 12.52
CA LYS A 163 -12.82 -9.41 13.43
C LYS A 163 -11.78 -10.41 13.90
N VAL A 164 -12.19 -11.63 14.20
CA VAL A 164 -11.25 -12.71 14.55
C VAL A 164 -10.33 -13.01 13.38
N ALA A 165 -10.88 -13.21 12.18
CA ALA A 165 -10.11 -13.45 10.97
C ALA A 165 -9.15 -12.28 10.66
N PHE A 166 -9.61 -11.03 10.84
CA PHE A 166 -8.77 -9.84 10.67
C PHE A 166 -7.51 -9.89 11.54
N TRP A 167 -7.65 -10.20 12.82
CA TRP A 167 -6.50 -10.24 13.72
C TRP A 167 -5.52 -11.37 13.37
N PHE A 168 -6.02 -12.55 12.98
CA PHE A 168 -5.14 -13.62 12.50
C PHE A 168 -4.37 -13.22 11.25
N VAL A 169 -5.04 -12.59 10.30
CA VAL A 169 -4.40 -12.10 9.05
C VAL A 169 -3.36 -11.04 9.37
N LEU A 170 -3.71 -10.03 10.17
CA LEU A 170 -2.80 -8.90 10.44
C LEU A 170 -1.58 -9.33 11.26
N ILE A 171 -1.79 -10.11 12.33
CA ILE A 171 -0.70 -10.61 13.20
C ILE A 171 0.18 -11.58 12.41
N GLY A 172 -0.41 -12.57 11.74
CA GLY A 172 0.34 -13.56 10.95
C GLY A 172 1.17 -12.91 9.84
N PHE A 173 0.58 -11.94 9.13
CA PHE A 173 1.28 -11.18 8.11
C PHE A 173 2.50 -10.45 8.68
N ASN A 174 2.33 -9.67 9.75
CA ASN A 174 3.43 -8.91 10.34
C ASN A 174 4.48 -9.81 11.02
N ALA A 175 4.07 -10.92 11.64
CA ALA A 175 4.99 -11.87 12.23
C ALA A 175 5.86 -12.57 11.18
N THR A 176 5.33 -12.77 9.98
CA THR A 176 6.06 -13.40 8.87
C THR A 176 6.96 -12.41 8.15
N PHE A 177 6.39 -11.30 7.68
CA PHE A 177 7.10 -10.40 6.77
C PHE A 177 7.79 -9.22 7.47
N GLY A 178 7.39 -8.87 8.68
CA GLY A 178 8.04 -7.81 9.47
C GLY A 178 9.52 -8.10 9.73
N PRO A 179 9.87 -9.25 10.33
CA PRO A 179 11.25 -9.63 10.62
C PRO A 179 12.13 -9.75 9.36
N MET A 180 11.53 -10.03 8.20
CA MET A 180 12.30 -10.16 6.94
C MET A 180 13.00 -8.86 6.53
N HIS A 181 12.51 -7.68 6.98
CA HIS A 181 13.24 -6.42 6.75
C HIS A 181 14.60 -6.43 7.47
N VAL A 182 14.63 -6.92 8.70
CA VAL A 182 15.89 -7.02 9.47
C VAL A 182 16.77 -8.11 8.89
N LEU A 183 16.20 -9.29 8.68
CA LEU A 183 16.93 -10.43 8.14
C LEU A 183 17.60 -10.13 6.77
N GLY A 184 16.90 -9.40 5.91
CA GLY A 184 17.43 -9.00 4.61
C GLY A 184 18.51 -7.91 4.67
N MET A 185 18.66 -7.22 5.80
CA MET A 185 19.75 -6.26 6.02
C MET A 185 21.01 -6.91 6.63
N GLU A 186 20.84 -8.07 7.24
CA GLU A 186 21.94 -8.81 7.86
C GLU A 186 22.68 -9.74 6.85
N GLY A 187 22.09 -9.99 5.68
CA GLY A 187 22.65 -10.77 4.59
C GLY A 187 22.06 -12.16 4.45
#